data_fe775ee9a2290f0df5d040e4b6684208
#
_entry.id   fe775ee9a2290f0df5d040e4b6684208
#
_cell.length_a   1.000
_cell.length_b   1.000
_cell.length_c   1.000
_cell.angle_alpha   90.00
_cell.angle_beta   90.00
_cell.angle_gamma   90.00
#
_symmetry.space_group_name_H-M   'P 1'
#
loop_
_entity.id
_entity.type
_entity.pdbx_description
1 polymer ?
#
loop_
_entity_poly.entity_id
_entity_poly.type
_entity_poly.pdbx_seq_one_letter_code
_entity_poly.pdbx_strand_id
1 'polypeptide(L)'
;MVQKVFSLIMIISLTFAGENRSDDLAYQLVLEKINKKVVPTSYIDEIFNNPSIEKHLEIPERFAKPYEKKSWEQYKKLFIKESRIVAGVKFYSENKDLVFQVSKKYDVDPFIILSIAGIESNYGRHYKGFTVFNSLYTQIHEMPKRAKWASNELASYLEYCYKDNVDPQSIEGSYAGAFGFGQFIPSSFNRYSVDFDDDGVRRPHDWPDVLGSIANYLVKNGYNPGSKNYAEGGDIWKSVWAYNHSDNYVMAVLGLAEKIRERSSYLHSDVENRLKYVIENFNPLNNRSVSELQRTLNANGYELEVDGRLGEKTINALRDAQSKKD
;
A
#
# COMPACT_ATOMS: atom_id res chain seq x y z
N MET A 1 6.77 -72.84 -18.23
CA MET A 1 6.59 -72.69 -16.79
C MET A 1 7.21 -71.33 -16.42
N VAL A 2 6.41 -70.25 -16.40
CA VAL A 2 6.87 -68.89 -16.20
C VAL A 2 6.45 -68.51 -14.80
N GLN A 3 7.45 -68.35 -13.90
CA GLN A 3 7.27 -67.93 -12.52
C GLN A 3 7.03 -66.41 -12.48
N LYS A 4 5.82 -65.97 -12.05
CA LYS A 4 5.51 -64.59 -11.76
C LYS A 4 6.06 -64.24 -10.39
N VAL A 5 7.05 -63.35 -10.35
CA VAL A 5 7.54 -62.70 -9.13
C VAL A 5 6.60 -61.53 -8.83
N PHE A 6 5.80 -61.63 -7.77
CA PHE A 6 5.06 -60.50 -7.19
C PHE A 6 6.00 -59.69 -6.32
N SER A 7 6.36 -58.50 -6.78
CA SER A 7 7.10 -57.52 -6.00
C SER A 7 6.09 -56.78 -5.11
N LEU A 8 6.14 -57.03 -3.81
CA LEU A 8 5.35 -56.31 -2.79
C LEU A 8 5.97 -54.93 -2.55
N ILE A 9 5.40 -53.91 -3.16
CA ILE A 9 5.79 -52.52 -2.83
C ILE A 9 5.15 -52.17 -1.50
N MET A 10 5.99 -52.17 -0.45
CA MET A 10 5.63 -51.71 0.88
C MET A 10 5.60 -50.17 0.82
N ILE A 11 4.40 -49.53 0.74
CA ILE A 11 4.22 -48.11 0.89
C ILE A 11 4.40 -47.84 2.40
N ILE A 12 5.59 -47.37 2.76
CA ILE A 12 5.82 -46.77 4.08
C ILE A 12 5.15 -45.41 4.04
N SER A 13 3.93 -45.33 4.54
CA SER A 13 3.32 -44.04 4.92
C SER A 13 4.09 -43.53 6.15
N LEU A 14 5.03 -42.62 5.91
CA LEU A 14 5.56 -41.77 6.97
C LEU A 14 4.40 -40.89 7.46
N THR A 15 3.72 -41.35 8.48
CA THR A 15 2.93 -40.47 9.34
C THR A 15 3.95 -39.58 10.05
N PHE A 16 4.15 -38.38 9.54
CA PHE A 16 4.68 -37.29 10.36
C PHE A 16 3.69 -37.14 11.53
N ALA A 17 4.08 -37.67 12.69
CA ALA A 17 3.43 -37.32 13.93
C ALA A 17 3.60 -35.80 14.06
N GLY A 18 2.55 -35.03 13.77
CA GLY A 18 2.55 -33.59 14.02
C GLY A 18 2.91 -33.38 15.48
N GLU A 19 3.96 -32.62 15.73
CA GLU A 19 4.23 -32.11 17.08
C GLU A 19 2.91 -31.56 17.62
N ASN A 20 2.55 -31.95 18.83
CA ASN A 20 1.31 -31.52 19.44
C ASN A 20 1.37 -30.01 19.66
N ARG A 21 0.80 -29.22 18.72
CA ARG A 21 0.85 -27.74 18.73
C ARG A 21 0.15 -27.15 19.97
N SER A 22 -0.54 -27.96 20.76
CA SER A 22 -1.12 -27.51 22.04
C SER A 22 -0.08 -26.91 22.99
N ASP A 23 1.20 -27.29 22.87
CA ASP A 23 2.30 -26.79 23.70
C ASP A 23 3.01 -25.58 23.09
N ASP A 24 2.64 -25.16 21.88
CA ASP A 24 3.18 -23.99 21.22
C ASP A 24 2.69 -22.69 21.89
N LEU A 25 3.62 -21.86 22.32
CA LEU A 25 3.32 -20.61 23.03
C LEU A 25 2.44 -19.67 22.18
N ALA A 26 2.72 -19.54 20.88
CA ALA A 26 1.96 -18.66 20.01
C ALA A 26 0.53 -19.16 19.82
N TYR A 27 0.34 -20.48 19.65
CA TYR A 27 -0.97 -21.10 19.58
C TYR A 27 -1.81 -20.81 20.84
N GLN A 28 -1.23 -21.06 22.05
CA GLN A 28 -1.92 -20.80 23.31
C GLN A 28 -2.33 -19.33 23.45
N LEU A 29 -1.38 -18.40 23.21
CA LEU A 29 -1.63 -16.97 23.34
C LEU A 29 -2.67 -16.47 22.30
N VAL A 30 -2.65 -16.99 21.07
CA VAL A 30 -3.65 -16.65 20.05
C VAL A 30 -5.03 -17.14 20.45
N LEU A 31 -5.16 -18.37 20.95
CA LEU A 31 -6.44 -18.91 21.43
C LEU A 31 -7.06 -18.11 22.58
N GLU A 32 -6.25 -17.43 23.39
CA GLU A 32 -6.73 -16.52 24.44
C GLU A 32 -7.28 -15.20 23.87
N LYS A 33 -6.78 -14.75 22.72
CA LYS A 33 -7.06 -13.41 22.15
C LYS A 33 -8.11 -13.44 21.05
N ILE A 34 -8.19 -14.54 20.30
CA ILE A 34 -9.07 -14.65 19.14
C ILE A 34 -10.54 -14.57 19.56
N ASN A 35 -11.33 -13.85 18.77
CA ASN A 35 -12.78 -13.80 18.97
C ASN A 35 -13.43 -15.10 18.49
N LYS A 36 -13.62 -16.04 19.40
CA LYS A 36 -14.20 -17.39 19.14
C LYS A 36 -15.65 -17.36 18.60
N LYS A 37 -16.33 -16.22 18.67
CA LYS A 37 -17.65 -16.04 18.04
C LYS A 37 -17.54 -15.77 16.54
N VAL A 38 -16.36 -15.36 16.08
CA VAL A 38 -16.07 -15.02 14.68
C VAL A 38 -15.20 -16.10 14.04
N VAL A 39 -14.12 -16.50 14.71
CA VAL A 39 -13.14 -17.47 14.19
C VAL A 39 -13.27 -18.78 14.95
N PRO A 40 -13.63 -19.91 14.29
CA PRO A 40 -13.68 -21.22 14.94
C PRO A 40 -12.31 -21.67 15.41
N THR A 41 -12.25 -22.38 16.54
CA THR A 41 -10.99 -22.96 17.05
C THR A 41 -10.36 -23.93 16.03
N SER A 42 -11.18 -24.71 15.32
CA SER A 42 -10.72 -25.63 14.29
C SER A 42 -9.93 -24.97 13.15
N TYR A 43 -10.26 -23.71 12.81
CA TYR A 43 -9.47 -22.93 11.86
C TYR A 43 -8.07 -22.62 12.40
N ILE A 44 -7.98 -22.24 13.68
CA ILE A 44 -6.68 -22.00 14.34
C ILE A 44 -5.85 -23.29 14.41
N ASP A 45 -6.51 -24.42 14.72
CA ASP A 45 -5.87 -25.74 14.74
C ASP A 45 -5.25 -26.10 13.37
N GLU A 46 -6.01 -25.87 12.30
CA GLU A 46 -5.56 -26.09 10.94
C GLU A 46 -4.35 -25.23 10.59
N ILE A 47 -4.44 -23.91 10.84
CA ILE A 47 -3.37 -22.98 10.52
C ILE A 47 -2.08 -23.32 11.27
N PHE A 48 -2.14 -23.61 12.57
CA PHE A 48 -0.97 -23.94 13.35
C PHE A 48 -0.37 -25.33 13.03
N ASN A 49 -1.07 -26.18 12.29
CA ASN A 49 -0.53 -27.41 11.72
C ASN A 49 0.15 -27.23 10.35
N ASN A 50 0.19 -26.02 9.81
CA ASN A 50 0.83 -25.74 8.54
C ASN A 50 2.36 -25.91 8.66
N PRO A 51 2.99 -26.73 7.77
CA PRO A 51 4.43 -26.97 7.83
C PRO A 51 5.29 -25.77 7.41
N SER A 52 4.70 -24.71 6.83
CA SER A 52 5.42 -23.49 6.47
C SER A 52 5.61 -22.51 7.63
N ILE A 53 5.15 -22.86 8.83
CA ILE A 53 5.42 -22.05 10.02
C ILE A 53 6.89 -22.22 10.42
N GLU A 54 7.59 -21.10 10.40
CA GLU A 54 9.01 -21.04 10.73
C GLU A 54 9.35 -19.76 11.51
N LYS A 55 10.47 -19.81 12.24
CA LYS A 55 11.02 -18.66 12.96
C LYS A 55 12.17 -18.06 12.17
N HIS A 56 12.16 -16.73 12.06
CA HIS A 56 13.20 -15.93 11.40
C HIS A 56 14.08 -15.28 12.46
N LEU A 57 15.17 -15.93 12.84
CA LEU A 57 16.02 -15.53 13.97
C LEU A 57 16.71 -14.16 13.79
N GLU A 58 16.75 -13.63 12.56
CA GLU A 58 17.25 -12.29 12.26
C GLU A 58 16.27 -11.16 12.64
N ILE A 59 14.99 -11.46 12.93
CA ILE A 59 14.00 -10.44 13.27
C ILE A 59 14.37 -9.64 14.53
N PRO A 60 14.77 -10.27 15.65
CA PRO A 60 15.20 -9.54 16.85
C PRO A 60 16.33 -8.55 16.60
N GLU A 61 17.29 -8.88 15.71
CA GLU A 61 18.41 -8.01 15.36
C GLU A 61 17.95 -6.76 14.59
N ARG A 62 16.91 -6.89 13.76
CA ARG A 62 16.32 -5.74 13.02
C ARG A 62 15.69 -4.73 13.96
N PHE A 63 15.05 -5.17 15.03
CA PHE A 63 14.50 -4.28 16.06
C PHE A 63 15.57 -3.53 16.87
N ALA A 64 16.81 -4.01 16.91
CA ALA A 64 17.90 -3.32 17.58
C ALA A 64 18.41 -2.07 16.85
N LYS A 65 18.04 -1.88 15.57
CA LYS A 65 18.54 -0.80 14.71
C LYS A 65 17.39 0.03 14.08
N PRO A 66 16.53 0.68 14.89
CA PRO A 66 15.38 1.39 14.38
C PRO A 66 15.78 2.68 13.64
N TYR A 67 15.05 3.02 12.56
CA TYR A 67 15.28 4.21 11.76
C TYR A 67 14.94 5.50 12.51
N GLU A 68 14.03 5.45 13.47
CA GLU A 68 13.53 6.58 14.26
C GLU A 68 14.59 7.24 15.13
N LYS A 69 15.71 6.55 15.39
CA LYS A 69 16.86 7.10 16.13
C LYS A 69 17.76 8.01 15.28
N LYS A 70 17.49 8.14 13.98
CA LYS A 70 18.27 8.99 13.07
C LYS A 70 17.94 10.47 13.29
N SER A 71 18.92 11.36 13.09
CA SER A 71 18.67 12.79 13.02
C SER A 71 17.74 13.13 11.85
N TRP A 72 17.04 14.27 11.92
CA TRP A 72 16.19 14.73 10.83
C TRP A 72 16.92 14.77 9.47
N GLU A 73 18.15 15.29 9.46
CA GLU A 73 18.93 15.38 8.21
C GLU A 73 19.24 14.01 7.61
N GLN A 74 19.47 13.00 8.43
CA GLN A 74 19.66 11.63 7.98
C GLN A 74 18.35 11.00 7.52
N TYR A 75 17.25 11.25 8.25
CA TYR A 75 15.91 10.75 7.96
C TYR A 75 15.39 11.34 6.64
N LYS A 76 15.50 12.66 6.46
CA LYS A 76 15.13 13.38 5.25
C LYS A 76 15.79 12.79 3.99
N LYS A 77 17.09 12.50 4.05
CA LYS A 77 17.83 11.88 2.93
C LYS A 77 17.31 10.49 2.56
N LEU A 78 16.71 9.76 3.48
CA LEU A 78 16.14 8.44 3.23
C LEU A 78 14.75 8.49 2.59
N PHE A 79 13.93 9.47 2.98
CA PHE A 79 12.51 9.49 2.64
C PHE A 79 12.14 10.56 1.60
N ILE A 80 12.81 11.72 1.57
CA ILE A 80 12.57 12.77 0.58
C ILE A 80 13.68 12.71 -0.50
N LYS A 81 13.67 11.64 -1.29
CA LYS A 81 14.61 11.42 -2.39
C LYS A 81 13.99 11.86 -3.71
N GLU A 82 14.80 12.36 -4.62
CA GLU A 82 14.37 12.69 -5.98
C GLU A 82 13.66 11.52 -6.66
N SER A 83 14.18 10.30 -6.55
CA SER A 83 13.56 9.11 -7.12
C SER A 83 12.15 8.82 -6.56
N ARG A 84 11.89 9.11 -5.27
CA ARG A 84 10.57 8.94 -4.65
C ARG A 84 9.61 10.07 -5.05
N ILE A 85 10.11 11.29 -5.18
CA ILE A 85 9.32 12.43 -5.68
C ILE A 85 8.85 12.14 -7.11
N VAL A 86 9.76 11.74 -8.00
CA VAL A 86 9.44 11.36 -9.39
C VAL A 86 8.44 10.19 -9.42
N ALA A 87 8.63 9.17 -8.58
CA ALA A 87 7.70 8.06 -8.49
C ALA A 87 6.31 8.49 -8.00
N GLY A 88 6.24 9.46 -7.07
CA GLY A 88 4.98 10.01 -6.56
C GLY A 88 4.24 10.83 -7.61
N VAL A 89 4.96 11.65 -8.35
CA VAL A 89 4.37 12.42 -9.48
C VAL A 89 3.83 11.48 -10.55
N LYS A 90 4.60 10.44 -10.91
CA LYS A 90 4.16 9.41 -11.85
C LYS A 90 2.91 8.69 -11.36
N PHE A 91 2.95 8.22 -10.10
CA PHE A 91 1.80 7.53 -9.50
C PHE A 91 0.54 8.41 -9.48
N TYR A 92 0.68 9.69 -9.10
CA TYR A 92 -0.41 10.66 -9.15
C TYR A 92 -0.98 10.81 -10.55
N SER A 93 -0.12 10.97 -11.56
CA SER A 93 -0.54 11.11 -12.96
C SER A 93 -1.30 9.88 -13.49
N GLU A 94 -0.84 8.67 -13.11
CA GLU A 94 -1.45 7.40 -13.54
C GLU A 94 -2.74 7.05 -12.80
N ASN A 95 -2.95 7.61 -11.59
CA ASN A 95 -4.08 7.29 -10.71
C ASN A 95 -4.88 8.54 -10.31
N LYS A 96 -4.86 9.59 -11.14
CA LYS A 96 -5.42 10.90 -10.80
C LYS A 96 -6.87 10.83 -10.35
N ASP A 97 -7.71 10.10 -11.08
CA ASP A 97 -9.14 9.98 -10.81
C ASP A 97 -9.41 9.26 -9.49
N LEU A 98 -8.70 8.16 -9.22
CA LEU A 98 -8.80 7.43 -7.96
C LEU A 98 -8.38 8.32 -6.77
N VAL A 99 -7.23 9.00 -6.90
CA VAL A 99 -6.72 9.91 -5.85
C VAL A 99 -7.71 11.04 -5.58
N PHE A 100 -8.32 11.58 -6.64
CA PHE A 100 -9.36 12.60 -6.51
C PHE A 100 -10.62 12.07 -5.81
N GLN A 101 -11.11 10.87 -6.19
CA GLN A 101 -12.28 10.24 -5.56
C GLN A 101 -12.06 10.00 -4.07
N VAL A 102 -10.89 9.44 -3.70
CA VAL A 102 -10.53 9.22 -2.28
C VAL A 102 -10.45 10.55 -1.53
N SER A 103 -9.72 11.53 -2.07
CA SER A 103 -9.59 12.86 -1.48
C SER A 103 -10.96 13.52 -1.27
N LYS A 104 -11.85 13.45 -2.26
CA LYS A 104 -13.21 14.00 -2.18
C LYS A 104 -14.08 13.27 -1.16
N LYS A 105 -14.02 11.94 -1.08
CA LYS A 105 -14.84 11.13 -0.14
C LYS A 105 -14.50 11.44 1.32
N TYR A 106 -13.21 11.65 1.63
CA TYR A 106 -12.72 11.85 3.00
C TYR A 106 -12.37 13.32 3.31
N ASP A 107 -12.36 14.17 2.31
CA ASP A 107 -11.92 15.58 2.37
C ASP A 107 -10.51 15.72 3.01
N VAL A 108 -9.61 14.82 2.59
CA VAL A 108 -8.20 14.74 3.00
C VAL A 108 -7.32 15.19 1.84
N ASP A 109 -6.25 15.93 2.16
CA ASP A 109 -5.25 16.36 1.17
C ASP A 109 -4.68 15.15 0.40
N PRO A 110 -4.85 15.07 -0.93
CA PRO A 110 -4.41 13.93 -1.73
C PRO A 110 -2.90 13.69 -1.66
N PHE A 111 -2.10 14.75 -1.51
CA PHE A 111 -0.66 14.62 -1.46
C PHE A 111 -0.14 14.06 -0.14
N ILE A 112 -0.89 14.20 0.96
CA ILE A 112 -0.58 13.51 2.22
C ILE A 112 -0.83 12.02 2.06
N ILE A 113 -1.96 11.61 1.47
CA ILE A 113 -2.27 10.20 1.19
C ILE A 113 -1.17 9.58 0.33
N LEU A 114 -0.80 10.25 -0.75
CA LEU A 114 0.27 9.82 -1.66
C LEU A 114 1.62 9.72 -0.97
N SER A 115 1.93 10.66 -0.07
CA SER A 115 3.21 10.65 0.65
C SER A 115 3.32 9.49 1.61
N ILE A 116 2.25 9.16 2.32
CA ILE A 116 2.22 7.97 3.18
C ILE A 116 2.44 6.72 2.32
N ALA A 117 1.68 6.51 1.24
CA ALA A 117 1.89 5.39 0.32
C ALA A 117 3.33 5.32 -0.24
N GLY A 118 3.92 6.49 -0.50
CA GLY A 118 5.32 6.61 -0.96
C GLY A 118 6.33 6.26 0.11
N ILE A 119 6.13 6.65 1.35
CA ILE A 119 7.04 6.36 2.47
C ILE A 119 6.95 4.89 2.86
N GLU A 120 5.74 4.36 2.97
CA GLU A 120 5.48 3.00 3.45
C GLU A 120 5.96 1.92 2.47
N SER A 121 5.63 2.06 1.20
CA SER A 121 5.90 1.00 0.21
C SER A 121 6.63 1.46 -1.05
N ASN A 122 7.02 2.75 -1.14
CA ASN A 122 7.50 3.34 -2.38
C ASN A 122 6.56 3.06 -3.56
N TYR A 123 5.28 3.33 -3.34
CA TYR A 123 4.19 3.07 -4.29
C TYR A 123 4.12 1.60 -4.71
N GLY A 124 4.10 0.70 -3.74
CA GLY A 124 3.98 -0.75 -3.92
C GLY A 124 5.23 -1.47 -4.41
N ARG A 125 6.41 -0.82 -4.42
CA ARG A 125 7.67 -1.43 -4.87
C ARG A 125 8.48 -2.11 -3.76
N HIS A 126 8.28 -1.71 -2.51
CA HIS A 126 9.06 -2.20 -1.35
C HIS A 126 8.12 -2.41 -0.16
N TYR A 127 7.61 -3.61 0.02
CA TYR A 127 6.69 -3.95 1.11
C TYR A 127 6.86 -5.38 1.62
N LYS A 128 7.76 -6.16 1.00
CA LYS A 128 7.97 -7.59 1.24
C LYS A 128 9.19 -7.83 2.13
N GLY A 129 9.18 -8.96 2.81
CA GLY A 129 10.33 -9.39 3.59
C GLY A 129 10.10 -10.74 4.26
N PHE A 130 8.98 -10.91 4.95
CA PHE A 130 8.59 -12.11 5.67
C PHE A 130 7.10 -12.32 5.52
N THR A 131 6.59 -13.54 5.67
CA THR A 131 5.15 -13.68 5.86
C THR A 131 4.74 -13.01 7.16
N VAL A 132 3.59 -12.34 7.16
CA VAL A 132 3.07 -11.64 8.35
C VAL A 132 2.93 -12.62 9.52
N PHE A 133 2.44 -13.84 9.22
CA PHE A 133 2.31 -14.89 10.22
C PHE A 133 3.66 -15.21 10.86
N ASN A 134 4.67 -15.56 10.05
CA ASN A 134 5.98 -15.96 10.57
C ASN A 134 6.72 -14.81 11.26
N SER A 135 6.51 -13.57 10.83
CA SER A 135 7.05 -12.38 11.53
C SER A 135 6.51 -12.27 12.95
N LEU A 136 5.19 -12.37 13.11
CA LEU A 136 4.54 -12.25 14.43
C LEU A 136 4.78 -13.50 15.29
N TYR A 137 4.76 -14.68 14.67
CA TYR A 137 5.11 -15.95 15.32
C TYR A 137 6.52 -15.91 15.90
N THR A 138 7.49 -15.42 15.12
CA THR A 138 8.86 -15.24 15.58
C THR A 138 8.94 -14.27 16.76
N GLN A 139 8.26 -13.14 16.70
CA GLN A 139 8.26 -12.15 17.79
C GLN A 139 7.67 -12.72 19.08
N ILE A 140 6.68 -13.62 19.00
CA ILE A 140 6.09 -14.27 20.18
C ILE A 140 7.13 -15.14 20.87
N HIS A 141 7.89 -15.93 20.12
CA HIS A 141 8.85 -16.88 20.66
C HIS A 141 10.19 -16.25 21.05
N GLU A 142 10.72 -15.35 20.20
CA GLU A 142 12.10 -14.85 20.33
C GLU A 142 12.17 -13.46 21.00
N MET A 143 11.03 -12.81 21.27
CA MET A 143 11.00 -11.48 21.87
C MET A 143 10.02 -11.40 23.06
N PRO A 144 10.37 -11.92 24.25
CA PRO A 144 9.44 -12.03 25.38
C PRO A 144 8.72 -10.73 25.76
N LYS A 145 9.40 -9.57 25.63
CA LYS A 145 8.81 -8.25 25.91
C LYS A 145 7.73 -7.85 24.90
N ARG A 146 7.72 -8.48 23.72
CA ARG A 146 6.75 -8.23 22.66
C ARG A 146 5.71 -9.35 22.52
N ALA A 147 5.90 -10.50 23.14
CA ALA A 147 5.06 -11.68 22.95
C ALA A 147 3.56 -11.38 23.11
N LYS A 148 3.17 -10.63 24.15
CA LYS A 148 1.78 -10.23 24.37
C LYS A 148 1.23 -9.33 23.26
N TRP A 149 2.03 -8.38 22.77
CA TRP A 149 1.63 -7.50 21.67
C TRP A 149 1.54 -8.30 20.37
N ALA A 150 2.57 -9.08 20.05
CA ALA A 150 2.61 -9.87 18.82
C ALA A 150 1.49 -10.92 18.75
N SER A 151 1.09 -11.51 19.88
CA SER A 151 -0.05 -12.44 19.91
C SER A 151 -1.39 -11.75 19.66
N ASN A 152 -1.59 -10.50 20.11
CA ASN A 152 -2.76 -9.72 19.77
C ASN A 152 -2.79 -9.40 18.27
N GLU A 153 -1.65 -9.03 17.69
CA GLU A 153 -1.54 -8.75 16.27
C GLU A 153 -1.75 -10.02 15.42
N LEU A 154 -1.19 -11.16 15.84
CA LEU A 154 -1.38 -12.44 15.14
C LEU A 154 -2.85 -12.89 15.19
N ALA A 155 -3.51 -12.75 16.34
CA ALA A 155 -4.94 -13.02 16.45
C ALA A 155 -5.77 -12.11 15.53
N SER A 156 -5.45 -10.81 15.48
CA SER A 156 -6.07 -9.84 14.58
C SER A 156 -5.83 -10.18 13.11
N TYR A 157 -4.63 -10.65 12.77
CA TYR A 157 -4.29 -11.10 11.42
C TYR A 157 -5.10 -12.33 11.00
N LEU A 158 -5.20 -13.32 11.86
CA LEU A 158 -5.98 -14.53 11.60
C LEU A 158 -7.49 -14.24 11.51
N GLU A 159 -7.98 -13.26 12.27
CA GLU A 159 -9.37 -12.80 12.13
C GLU A 159 -9.62 -12.15 10.77
N TYR A 160 -8.70 -11.33 10.27
CA TYR A 160 -8.77 -10.79 8.91
C TYR A 160 -8.73 -11.92 7.86
N CYS A 161 -7.75 -12.81 7.96
CA CYS A 161 -7.60 -13.90 7.00
C CYS A 161 -8.86 -14.78 6.94
N TYR A 162 -9.46 -15.08 8.09
CA TYR A 162 -10.70 -15.84 8.14
C TYR A 162 -11.89 -15.13 7.49
N LYS A 163 -12.08 -13.84 7.81
CA LYS A 163 -13.21 -13.04 7.29
C LYS A 163 -13.13 -12.78 5.79
N ASP A 164 -11.94 -12.49 5.31
CA ASP A 164 -11.72 -12.11 3.91
C ASP A 164 -11.23 -13.31 3.06
N ASN A 165 -11.28 -14.54 3.62
CA ASN A 165 -10.89 -15.80 2.96
C ASN A 165 -9.48 -15.77 2.37
N VAL A 166 -8.51 -15.30 3.16
CA VAL A 166 -7.09 -15.16 2.78
C VAL A 166 -6.27 -16.27 3.44
N ASP A 167 -5.36 -16.88 2.69
CA ASP A 167 -4.38 -17.81 3.27
C ASP A 167 -3.40 -17.03 4.18
N PRO A 168 -3.29 -17.36 5.48
CA PRO A 168 -2.40 -16.68 6.41
C PRO A 168 -0.91 -16.71 6.05
N GLN A 169 -0.48 -17.65 5.22
CA GLN A 169 0.89 -17.73 4.75
C GLN A 169 1.13 -17.01 3.41
N SER A 170 0.09 -16.45 2.79
CA SER A 170 0.21 -15.81 1.47
C SER A 170 0.67 -14.36 1.51
N ILE A 171 0.46 -13.64 2.62
CA ILE A 171 0.76 -12.21 2.70
C ILE A 171 2.15 -11.97 3.27
N GLU A 172 2.99 -11.30 2.47
CA GLU A 172 4.29 -10.81 2.91
C GLU A 172 4.17 -9.39 3.49
N GLY A 173 5.03 -9.11 4.47
CA GLY A 173 5.09 -7.82 5.15
C GLY A 173 6.46 -7.54 5.73
N SER A 174 6.54 -6.60 6.66
CA SER A 174 7.76 -6.23 7.34
C SER A 174 8.12 -7.21 8.48
N TYR A 175 9.36 -7.13 8.95
CA TYR A 175 9.81 -7.85 10.15
C TYR A 175 8.98 -7.51 11.42
N ALA A 176 8.26 -6.40 11.41
CA ALA A 176 7.39 -5.99 12.51
C ALA A 176 5.95 -6.52 12.37
N GLY A 177 5.62 -7.18 11.24
CA GLY A 177 4.28 -7.69 10.96
C GLY A 177 3.34 -6.68 10.31
N ALA A 178 3.84 -5.51 9.88
CA ALA A 178 3.09 -4.56 9.06
C ALA A 178 3.02 -5.05 7.62
N PHE A 179 1.89 -4.85 6.93
CA PHE A 179 1.68 -5.43 5.61
C PHE A 179 0.88 -4.54 4.66
N GLY A 180 0.88 -4.94 3.38
CA GLY A 180 0.24 -4.21 2.30
C GLY A 180 0.98 -2.95 1.90
N PHE A 181 0.45 -2.21 0.92
CA PHE A 181 1.08 -0.99 0.45
C PHE A 181 0.98 0.16 1.45
N GLY A 182 0.02 0.12 2.38
CA GLY A 182 -0.12 1.07 3.49
C GLY A 182 0.65 0.69 4.75
N GLN A 183 1.29 -0.49 4.80
CA GLN A 183 2.05 -1.00 5.95
C GLN A 183 1.28 -0.92 7.28
N PHE A 184 0.00 -1.30 7.25
CA PHE A 184 -0.78 -1.41 8.48
C PHE A 184 -0.36 -2.64 9.30
N ILE A 185 -0.29 -2.49 10.61
CA ILE A 185 -0.31 -3.66 11.51
C ILE A 185 -1.70 -4.29 11.52
N PRO A 186 -1.85 -5.61 11.79
CA PRO A 186 -3.13 -6.32 11.66
C PRO A 186 -4.31 -5.70 12.40
N SER A 187 -4.12 -5.26 13.63
CA SER A 187 -5.18 -4.61 14.41
C SER A 187 -5.63 -3.28 13.79
N SER A 188 -4.69 -2.50 13.24
CA SER A 188 -5.00 -1.27 12.51
C SER A 188 -5.69 -1.56 11.18
N PHE A 189 -5.26 -2.59 10.46
CA PHE A 189 -5.92 -3.02 9.23
C PHE A 189 -7.39 -3.38 9.50
N ASN A 190 -7.66 -4.23 10.50
CA ASN A 190 -9.03 -4.59 10.87
C ASN A 190 -9.90 -3.38 11.24
N ARG A 191 -9.30 -2.37 11.87
CA ARG A 191 -10.03 -1.20 12.37
C ARG A 191 -10.26 -0.13 11.32
N TYR A 192 -9.33 0.05 10.39
CA TYR A 192 -9.30 1.23 9.52
C TYR A 192 -9.36 0.91 8.03
N SER A 193 -9.10 -0.35 7.61
CA SER A 193 -9.20 -0.70 6.20
C SER A 193 -10.66 -0.59 5.72
N VAL A 194 -10.78 -0.19 4.47
CA VAL A 194 -12.06 -0.04 3.77
C VAL A 194 -12.00 -0.78 2.44
N ASP A 195 -13.12 -1.33 2.04
CA ASP A 195 -13.41 -1.71 0.68
C ASP A 195 -13.86 -0.43 -0.04
N PHE A 196 -12.97 0.17 -0.81
CA PHE A 196 -13.21 1.51 -1.37
C PHE A 196 -13.94 1.46 -2.70
N ASP A 197 -13.72 0.42 -3.49
CA ASP A 197 -14.35 0.18 -4.79
C ASP A 197 -15.61 -0.67 -4.72
N ASP A 198 -16.04 -1.05 -3.48
CA ASP A 198 -17.25 -1.79 -3.17
C ASP A 198 -17.30 -3.19 -3.86
N ASP A 199 -16.13 -3.85 -4.04
CA ASP A 199 -16.06 -5.19 -4.62
C ASP A 199 -16.29 -6.33 -3.62
N GLY A 200 -16.48 -6.00 -2.35
CA GLY A 200 -16.77 -6.90 -1.24
C GLY A 200 -15.56 -7.45 -0.51
N VAL A 201 -14.34 -7.06 -0.87
CA VAL A 201 -13.09 -7.56 -0.27
C VAL A 201 -12.13 -6.41 0.03
N ARG A 202 -11.52 -6.41 1.21
CA ARG A 202 -10.49 -5.43 1.57
C ARG A 202 -9.10 -5.95 1.21
N ARG A 203 -8.49 -5.39 0.16
CA ARG A 203 -7.19 -5.86 -0.35
C ARG A 203 -6.04 -4.95 0.07
N PRO A 204 -5.05 -5.46 0.80
CA PRO A 204 -3.91 -4.65 1.26
C PRO A 204 -2.94 -4.27 0.14
N HIS A 205 -3.10 -4.83 -1.06
CA HIS A 205 -2.26 -4.61 -2.23
C HIS A 205 -3.04 -4.02 -3.42
N ASP A 206 -4.26 -3.58 -3.20
CA ASP A 206 -5.06 -2.91 -4.21
C ASP A 206 -5.21 -1.43 -3.89
N TRP A 207 -4.96 -0.58 -4.90
CA TRP A 207 -4.84 0.86 -4.67
C TRP A 207 -6.11 1.57 -4.22
N PRO A 208 -7.30 1.22 -4.72
CA PRO A 208 -8.54 1.77 -4.18
C PRO A 208 -8.65 1.59 -2.66
N ASP A 209 -8.50 0.37 -2.19
CA ASP A 209 -8.61 0.04 -0.77
C ASP A 209 -7.48 0.66 0.05
N VAL A 210 -6.27 0.63 -0.47
CA VAL A 210 -5.07 1.18 0.22
C VAL A 210 -5.20 2.67 0.42
N LEU A 211 -5.50 3.44 -0.63
CA LEU A 211 -5.63 4.89 -0.54
C LEU A 211 -6.86 5.29 0.30
N GLY A 212 -7.98 4.57 0.13
CA GLY A 212 -9.17 4.73 0.95
C GLY A 212 -8.89 4.46 2.43
N SER A 213 -8.15 3.39 2.74
CA SER A 213 -7.78 3.00 4.11
C SER A 213 -6.83 4.01 4.76
N ILE A 214 -5.84 4.53 4.02
CA ILE A 214 -4.96 5.61 4.51
C ILE A 214 -5.79 6.85 4.85
N ALA A 215 -6.68 7.29 3.97
CA ALA A 215 -7.52 8.45 4.20
C ALA A 215 -8.47 8.23 5.39
N ASN A 216 -9.13 7.07 5.47
CA ASN A 216 -9.98 6.70 6.60
C ASN A 216 -9.20 6.68 7.92
N TYR A 217 -7.97 6.13 7.92
CA TYR A 217 -7.10 6.15 9.10
C TYR A 217 -6.85 7.58 9.58
N LEU A 218 -6.47 8.48 8.69
CA LEU A 218 -6.19 9.88 9.04
C LEU A 218 -7.40 10.56 9.67
N VAL A 219 -8.57 10.45 9.05
CA VAL A 219 -9.83 11.03 9.60
C VAL A 219 -10.17 10.44 10.96
N LYS A 220 -10.07 9.11 11.12
CA LYS A 220 -10.36 8.43 12.40
C LYS A 220 -9.35 8.76 13.51
N ASN A 221 -8.18 9.29 13.14
CA ASN A 221 -7.12 9.71 14.07
C ASN A 221 -6.95 11.23 14.15
N GLY A 222 -8.00 11.99 13.83
CA GLY A 222 -8.09 13.42 14.14
C GLY A 222 -7.76 14.38 13.02
N TYR A 223 -7.64 13.90 11.78
CA TYR A 223 -7.63 14.78 10.62
C TYR A 223 -9.02 15.40 10.46
N ASN A 224 -9.13 16.70 10.58
CA ASN A 224 -10.39 17.40 10.32
C ASN A 224 -10.60 17.54 8.81
N PRO A 225 -11.70 17.01 8.24
CA PRO A 225 -11.99 17.15 6.83
C PRO A 225 -11.87 18.61 6.36
N GLY A 226 -11.21 18.82 5.22
CA GLY A 226 -10.95 20.14 4.65
C GLY A 226 -9.87 20.98 5.34
N SER A 227 -9.23 20.47 6.41
CA SER A 227 -8.18 21.19 7.13
C SER A 227 -7.01 21.56 6.23
N LYS A 228 -6.43 22.73 6.51
CA LYS A 228 -5.16 23.23 5.96
C LYS A 228 -4.15 23.55 7.05
N ASN A 229 -4.37 23.04 8.25
CA ASN A 229 -3.48 23.27 9.38
C ASN A 229 -2.33 22.26 9.41
N TYR A 230 -1.28 22.56 8.66
CA TYR A 230 -0.05 21.75 8.56
C TYR A 230 0.96 22.05 9.68
N ALA A 231 0.65 23.00 10.57
CA ALA A 231 1.55 23.39 11.65
C ALA A 231 1.80 22.23 12.62
N GLU A 232 2.97 22.23 13.26
CA GLU A 232 3.29 21.30 14.34
C GLU A 232 2.21 21.35 15.44
N GLY A 233 1.75 20.19 15.88
CA GLY A 233 0.67 20.06 16.85
C GLY A 233 -0.74 20.35 16.31
N GLY A 234 -0.88 20.71 15.02
CA GLY A 234 -2.17 20.80 14.32
C GLY A 234 -2.84 19.44 14.14
N ASP A 235 -4.05 19.46 13.63
CA ASP A 235 -4.84 18.24 13.40
C ASP A 235 -4.22 17.34 12.33
N ILE A 236 -3.71 17.92 11.23
CA ILE A 236 -2.97 17.18 10.21
C ILE A 236 -1.71 16.54 10.81
N TRP A 237 -0.92 17.30 11.57
CA TRP A 237 0.27 16.80 12.24
C TRP A 237 -0.06 15.60 13.14
N LYS A 238 -1.07 15.76 14.02
CA LYS A 238 -1.46 14.71 14.96
C LYS A 238 -1.96 13.44 14.28
N SER A 239 -2.74 13.58 13.22
CA SER A 239 -3.27 12.43 12.47
C SER A 239 -2.16 11.65 11.76
N VAL A 240 -1.18 12.33 11.17
CA VAL A 240 0.01 11.70 10.56
C VAL A 240 0.91 11.12 11.64
N TRP A 241 1.08 11.78 12.77
CA TRP A 241 1.86 11.28 13.90
C TRP A 241 1.26 9.99 14.48
N ALA A 242 -0.06 9.86 14.48
CA ALA A 242 -0.72 8.62 14.89
C ALA A 242 -0.36 7.42 14.01
N TYR A 243 -0.02 7.64 12.73
CA TYR A 243 0.38 6.58 11.79
C TYR A 243 1.73 5.94 12.19
N ASN A 244 2.71 6.76 12.56
CA ASN A 244 4.02 6.30 13.00
C ASN A 244 4.62 7.27 14.04
N HIS A 245 4.31 7.13 15.28
CA HIS A 245 4.64 7.93 16.47
C HIS A 245 6.04 8.60 16.47
N SER A 246 6.34 9.39 15.42
CA SER A 246 7.63 10.03 15.16
C SER A 246 7.47 11.37 14.45
N ASP A 247 8.03 12.44 15.02
CA ASP A 247 8.04 13.77 14.39
C ASP A 247 8.82 13.76 13.06
N ASN A 248 9.91 12.99 12.99
CA ASN A 248 10.65 12.79 11.75
C ASN A 248 9.77 12.20 10.64
N TYR A 249 8.86 11.28 11.00
CA TYR A 249 7.91 10.71 10.05
C TYR A 249 6.93 11.77 9.54
N VAL A 250 6.35 12.56 10.44
CA VAL A 250 5.43 13.63 10.05
C VAL A 250 6.10 14.62 9.12
N MET A 251 7.31 15.09 9.49
CA MET A 251 8.09 16.00 8.65
C MET A 251 8.41 15.40 7.28
N ALA A 252 8.67 14.08 7.21
CA ALA A 252 8.94 13.41 5.94
C ALA A 252 7.68 13.31 5.08
N VAL A 253 6.52 12.98 5.68
CA VAL A 253 5.23 12.94 4.97
C VAL A 253 4.89 14.31 4.41
N LEU A 254 4.92 15.35 5.24
CA LEU A 254 4.58 16.72 4.82
C LEU A 254 5.56 17.27 3.78
N GLY A 255 6.87 17.04 3.99
CA GLY A 255 7.88 17.48 3.04
C GLY A 255 7.83 16.76 1.69
N LEU A 256 7.52 15.45 1.68
CA LEU A 256 7.31 14.71 0.43
C LEU A 256 6.03 15.16 -0.28
N ALA A 257 4.95 15.40 0.48
CA ALA A 257 3.67 15.91 -0.05
C ALA A 257 3.85 17.24 -0.78
N GLU A 258 4.58 18.18 -0.15
CA GLU A 258 4.90 19.47 -0.76
C GLU A 258 5.67 19.30 -2.08
N LYS A 259 6.71 18.47 -2.10
CA LYS A 259 7.53 18.25 -3.30
C LYS A 259 6.77 17.58 -4.44
N ILE A 260 5.90 16.63 -4.15
CA ILE A 260 5.05 16.01 -5.17
C ILE A 260 4.05 17.03 -5.71
N ARG A 261 3.39 17.82 -4.82
CA ARG A 261 2.44 18.86 -5.19
C ARG A 261 3.08 19.91 -6.10
N GLU A 262 4.21 20.50 -5.69
CA GLU A 262 4.95 21.49 -6.47
C GLU A 262 5.26 20.98 -7.88
N ARG A 263 5.82 19.78 -7.97
CA ARG A 263 6.23 19.20 -9.26
C ARG A 263 5.03 18.80 -10.14
N SER A 264 3.96 18.27 -9.54
CA SER A 264 2.74 17.94 -10.27
C SER A 264 2.05 19.20 -10.81
N SER A 265 2.02 20.28 -10.04
CA SER A 265 1.48 21.57 -10.47
C SER A 265 2.32 22.20 -11.60
N TYR A 266 3.65 22.14 -11.49
CA TYR A 266 4.56 22.61 -12.52
C TYR A 266 4.36 21.85 -13.84
N LEU A 267 4.31 20.52 -13.79
CA LEU A 267 4.08 19.71 -14.98
C LEU A 267 2.71 19.98 -15.61
N HIS A 268 1.67 20.20 -14.80
CA HIS A 268 0.35 20.52 -15.29
C HIS A 268 0.34 21.89 -16.00
N SER A 269 0.93 22.92 -15.39
CA SER A 269 1.04 24.25 -15.99
C SER A 269 1.92 24.24 -17.25
N ASP A 270 2.98 23.44 -17.28
CA ASP A 270 3.83 23.29 -18.47
C ASP A 270 3.09 22.58 -19.63
N VAL A 271 2.30 21.54 -19.30
CA VAL A 271 1.46 20.84 -20.26
C VAL A 271 0.36 21.77 -20.81
N GLU A 272 -0.30 22.55 -19.95
CA GLU A 272 -1.29 23.53 -20.36
C GLU A 272 -0.70 24.65 -21.23
N ASN A 273 0.45 25.20 -20.83
CA ASN A 273 1.15 26.20 -21.60
C ASN A 273 1.63 25.66 -22.94
N ARG A 274 2.10 24.42 -22.97
CA ARG A 274 2.48 23.74 -24.21
C ARG A 274 1.28 23.48 -25.11
N LEU A 275 0.14 23.06 -24.55
CA LEU A 275 -1.10 22.88 -25.31
C LEU A 275 -1.53 24.20 -25.93
N LYS A 276 -1.51 25.30 -25.15
CA LYS A 276 -1.82 26.65 -25.63
C LYS A 276 -0.90 27.03 -26.78
N TYR A 277 0.43 26.88 -26.60
CA TYR A 277 1.42 27.21 -27.63
C TYR A 277 1.21 26.38 -28.92
N VAL A 278 0.99 25.07 -28.78
CA VAL A 278 0.79 24.16 -29.91
C VAL A 278 -0.49 24.50 -30.66
N ILE A 279 -1.60 24.81 -29.97
CA ILE A 279 -2.86 25.23 -30.60
C ILE A 279 -2.70 26.55 -31.35
N GLU A 280 -2.05 27.54 -30.76
CA GLU A 280 -1.83 28.85 -31.34
C GLU A 280 -0.90 28.83 -32.59
N ASN A 281 0.06 27.89 -32.62
CA ASN A 281 1.01 27.74 -33.71
C ASN A 281 0.72 26.54 -34.63
N PHE A 282 -0.46 25.95 -34.53
CA PHE A 282 -0.86 24.78 -35.30
C PHE A 282 -0.98 25.06 -36.79
N ASN A 283 -0.29 24.27 -37.61
CA ASN A 283 -0.43 24.29 -39.06
C ASN A 283 -1.10 23.00 -39.56
N PRO A 284 -2.37 23.06 -40.00
CA PRO A 284 -3.12 21.89 -40.45
C PRO A 284 -2.57 21.21 -41.71
N LEU A 285 -1.77 21.94 -42.49
CA LEU A 285 -1.14 21.41 -43.71
C LEU A 285 0.21 20.74 -43.48
N ASN A 286 0.69 20.72 -42.23
CA ASN A 286 1.98 20.14 -41.87
C ASN A 286 1.80 18.90 -40.98
N ASN A 287 2.08 17.71 -41.51
CA ASN A 287 1.90 16.45 -40.79
C ASN A 287 2.68 16.38 -39.46
N ARG A 288 3.87 17.05 -39.37
CA ARG A 288 4.63 17.14 -38.11
C ARG A 288 3.88 17.98 -37.07
N SER A 289 3.30 19.11 -37.50
CA SER A 289 2.48 19.96 -36.65
C SER A 289 1.21 19.23 -36.17
N VAL A 290 0.56 18.45 -37.04
CA VAL A 290 -0.56 17.59 -36.66
C VAL A 290 -0.17 16.52 -35.68
N SER A 291 0.98 15.83 -35.89
CA SER A 291 1.49 14.84 -34.95
C SER A 291 1.85 15.44 -33.59
N GLU A 292 2.39 16.65 -33.58
CA GLU A 292 2.69 17.36 -32.31
C GLU A 292 1.41 17.75 -31.59
N LEU A 293 0.39 18.23 -32.27
CA LEU A 293 -0.93 18.52 -31.75
C LEU A 293 -1.54 17.25 -31.12
N GLN A 294 -1.54 16.12 -31.84
CA GLN A 294 -2.09 14.84 -31.37
C GLN A 294 -1.37 14.37 -30.09
N ARG A 295 -0.03 14.42 -30.05
CA ARG A 295 0.73 14.08 -28.82
C ARG A 295 0.42 15.00 -27.67
N THR A 296 0.26 16.30 -27.94
CA THR A 296 -0.01 17.30 -26.90
C THR A 296 -1.43 17.17 -26.37
N LEU A 297 -2.41 16.87 -27.23
CA LEU A 297 -3.78 16.56 -26.81
C LEU A 297 -3.81 15.28 -25.96
N ASN A 298 -3.10 14.22 -26.36
CA ASN A 298 -3.01 12.99 -25.58
C ASN A 298 -2.36 13.22 -24.19
N ALA A 299 -1.36 14.10 -24.11
CA ALA A 299 -0.79 14.51 -22.81
C ALA A 299 -1.79 15.27 -21.93
N ASN A 300 -2.87 15.81 -22.51
CA ASN A 300 -3.98 16.48 -21.83
C ASN A 300 -5.24 15.60 -21.68
N GLY A 301 -5.08 14.28 -21.80
CA GLY A 301 -6.16 13.31 -21.52
C GLY A 301 -7.03 12.91 -22.69
N TYR A 302 -6.65 13.26 -23.94
CA TYR A 302 -7.32 12.75 -25.13
C TYR A 302 -6.65 11.45 -25.61
N GLU A 303 -7.42 10.58 -26.26
CA GLU A 303 -6.93 9.32 -26.82
C GLU A 303 -6.97 9.36 -28.35
N LEU A 304 -5.89 9.88 -28.96
CA LEU A 304 -5.75 10.04 -30.41
C LEU A 304 -4.63 9.14 -30.94
N GLU A 305 -4.83 8.58 -32.12
CA GLU A 305 -3.72 8.00 -32.89
C GLU A 305 -2.80 9.12 -33.39
N VAL A 306 -1.49 8.95 -33.20
CA VAL A 306 -0.48 9.93 -33.63
C VAL A 306 -0.01 9.58 -35.03
N ASP A 307 -0.87 9.83 -36.01
CA ASP A 307 -0.66 9.51 -37.45
C ASP A 307 -0.28 10.70 -38.31
N GLY A 308 -0.29 11.90 -37.73
CA GLY A 308 -0.03 13.17 -38.45
C GLY A 308 -1.16 13.58 -39.41
N ARG A 309 -2.35 13.00 -39.30
CA ARG A 309 -3.51 13.32 -40.10
C ARG A 309 -4.56 14.08 -39.29
N LEU A 310 -5.12 15.13 -39.84
CA LEU A 310 -6.16 15.90 -39.20
C LEU A 310 -7.54 15.24 -39.43
N GLY A 311 -7.74 14.08 -38.81
CA GLY A 311 -9.02 13.36 -38.88
C GLY A 311 -10.08 13.94 -37.93
N GLU A 312 -11.31 13.45 -38.03
CA GLU A 312 -12.48 13.94 -37.27
C GLU A 312 -12.25 13.87 -35.75
N LYS A 313 -11.64 12.79 -35.22
CA LYS A 313 -11.31 12.66 -33.80
C LYS A 313 -10.33 13.74 -33.31
N THR A 314 -9.31 14.05 -34.12
CA THR A 314 -8.33 15.11 -33.80
C THR A 314 -8.99 16.48 -33.84
N ILE A 315 -9.89 16.76 -34.82
CA ILE A 315 -10.62 18.02 -34.92
C ILE A 315 -11.55 18.20 -33.70
N ASN A 316 -12.28 17.16 -33.32
CA ASN A 316 -13.20 17.22 -32.19
C ASN A 316 -12.43 17.44 -30.86
N ALA A 317 -11.31 16.74 -30.65
CA ALA A 317 -10.45 16.96 -29.49
C ALA A 317 -9.85 18.37 -29.43
N LEU A 318 -9.46 18.93 -30.59
CA LEU A 318 -8.97 20.31 -30.68
C LEU A 318 -10.06 21.32 -30.32
N ARG A 319 -11.29 21.15 -30.83
CA ARG A 319 -12.44 22.02 -30.52
C ARG A 319 -12.79 21.95 -29.02
N ASP A 320 -12.82 20.74 -28.45
CA ASP A 320 -13.10 20.55 -27.03
C ASP A 320 -12.00 21.20 -26.16
N ALA A 321 -10.73 21.06 -26.54
CA ALA A 321 -9.62 21.70 -25.84
C ALA A 321 -9.66 23.24 -25.95
N GLN A 322 -10.15 23.77 -27.04
CA GLN A 322 -10.36 25.22 -27.22
C GLN A 322 -11.54 25.75 -26.39
N SER A 323 -12.65 24.99 -26.30
CA SER A 323 -13.86 25.40 -25.57
C SER A 323 -13.69 25.37 -24.03
N LYS A 324 -12.76 24.60 -23.51
CA LYS A 324 -12.44 24.55 -22.07
C LYS A 324 -11.61 25.75 -21.59
N LYS A 325 -11.23 26.64 -22.48
CA LYS A 325 -10.43 27.84 -22.20
C LYS A 325 -11.26 29.11 -21.93
N ASP A 326 -12.53 29.12 -22.31
CA ASP A 326 -13.49 30.20 -22.06
C ASP A 326 -14.27 29.92 -20.76
#